data_f6d691dce92b04cc1a34064514ebb5cd
#
_entry.id   f6d691dce92b04cc1a34064514ebb5cd
#
_cell.length_a   1.000
_cell.length_b   1.000
_cell.length_c   1.000
_cell.angle_alpha   90.00
_cell.angle_beta   90.00
_cell.angle_gamma   90.00
#
_symmetry.space_group_name_H-M   'P 1'
#
loop_
_entity.id
_entity.type
_entity.pdbx_description
1 polymer ?
#
loop_
_entity_poly.entity_id
_entity_poly.type
_entity_poly.pdbx_seq_one_letter_code
_entity_poly.pdbx_strand_id
1 'polypeptide(L)'
;MRDALERVRPGSLDAFSHASYVLVRPLFSWSRVYRVHATDGRLVAFVEQPWFRLRTELVMYGDEAQLQPILVLKNRRIAALNMEHDLFDVGSGQRLGVIRTRGWRSVLRNTWDILDGDERPAGQMLEDGHWFWRRLVRFLPGRHHIELGGREVARIAQRFHLFRREFQLEILPVDDPIEPRFAIACALIAMMADLRRENR
;
A
#
# COMPACT_ATOMS: atom_id res chain seq x y z
N MET A 1 12.64 -26.80 -16.92
CA MET A 1 11.54 -25.81 -16.78
C MET A 1 10.39 -26.27 -15.86
N ARG A 2 10.44 -27.48 -15.28
CA ARG A 2 9.47 -27.98 -14.26
C ARG A 2 9.92 -27.75 -12.82
N ASP A 3 11.23 -27.56 -12.55
CA ASP A 3 11.79 -27.44 -11.19
C ASP A 3 11.67 -26.02 -10.57
N ALA A 4 11.25 -25.02 -11.32
CA ALA A 4 11.07 -23.66 -10.80
C ALA A 4 9.70 -23.43 -10.16
N LEU A 5 8.71 -24.27 -10.44
CA LEU A 5 7.34 -24.15 -9.93
C LEU A 5 7.13 -24.83 -8.56
N GLU A 6 8.07 -25.67 -8.13
CA GLU A 6 7.96 -26.41 -6.86
C GLU A 6 8.48 -25.67 -5.62
N ARG A 7 9.02 -24.43 -5.78
CA ARG A 7 9.57 -23.65 -4.66
C ARG A 7 8.66 -22.55 -4.13
N VAL A 8 7.38 -22.54 -4.48
CA VAL A 8 6.41 -21.73 -3.73
C VAL A 8 6.17 -22.45 -2.40
N ARG A 9 6.92 -22.06 -1.37
CA ARG A 9 6.73 -22.61 -0.01
C ARG A 9 5.31 -22.32 0.44
N PRO A 10 4.56 -23.34 0.95
CA PRO A 10 3.18 -23.14 1.44
C PRO A 10 3.05 -22.13 2.59
N GLY A 11 4.15 -21.63 3.17
CA GLY A 11 4.14 -20.59 4.20
C GLY A 11 3.87 -19.16 3.70
N SER A 12 3.83 -18.89 2.38
CA SER A 12 3.60 -17.53 1.88
C SER A 12 2.13 -17.13 1.87
N LEU A 13 1.20 -18.09 1.74
CA LEU A 13 -0.25 -17.80 1.74
C LEU A 13 -0.77 -17.51 3.14
N ASP A 14 -0.25 -18.19 4.18
CA ASP A 14 -0.60 -17.93 5.58
C ASP A 14 -0.22 -16.54 6.06
N ALA A 15 0.82 -15.92 5.47
CA ALA A 15 1.25 -14.59 5.83
C ALA A 15 0.20 -13.51 5.54
N PHE A 16 -0.67 -13.75 4.55
CA PHE A 16 -1.72 -12.82 4.10
C PHE A 16 -3.13 -13.20 4.54
N SER A 17 -3.28 -14.12 5.49
CA SER A 17 -4.58 -14.56 6.01
C SER A 17 -5.10 -13.76 7.21
N HIS A 18 -4.39 -12.70 7.61
CA HIS A 18 -4.76 -11.88 8.77
C HIS A 18 -5.76 -10.78 8.40
N ALA A 19 -6.64 -10.46 9.33
CA ALA A 19 -7.58 -9.34 9.17
C ALA A 19 -6.94 -7.98 9.44
N SER A 20 -5.74 -7.93 10.01
CA SER A 20 -5.08 -6.65 10.34
C SER A 20 -3.56 -6.74 10.17
N TYR A 21 -2.98 -5.62 9.71
CA TYR A 21 -1.54 -5.47 9.47
C TYR A 21 -1.06 -4.13 10.01
N VAL A 22 0.22 -4.09 10.39
CA VAL A 22 0.88 -2.86 10.86
C VAL A 22 2.01 -2.53 9.91
N LEU A 23 1.92 -1.37 9.25
CA LEU A 23 2.94 -0.85 8.37
C LEU A 23 3.83 0.12 9.15
N VAL A 24 5.12 -0.11 9.16
CA VAL A 24 6.10 0.69 9.92
C VAL A 24 7.15 1.26 8.99
N ARG A 25 7.45 2.55 9.17
CA ARG A 25 8.58 3.22 8.55
C ARG A 25 9.41 3.94 9.62
N PRO A 26 10.70 3.60 9.82
CA PRO A 26 11.61 4.37 10.67
C PRO A 26 11.77 5.80 10.14
N LEU A 27 11.82 6.80 11.04
CA LEU A 27 12.06 8.20 10.65
C LEU A 27 13.52 8.44 10.26
N PHE A 28 14.42 7.73 10.90
CA PHE A 28 15.86 7.83 10.68
C PHE A 28 16.36 6.57 9.97
N SER A 29 16.51 6.63 8.66
CA SER A 29 17.05 5.55 7.84
C SER A 29 17.71 6.14 6.59
N TRP A 30 18.80 5.54 6.14
CA TRP A 30 19.55 5.89 4.92
C TRP A 30 18.77 5.58 3.63
N SER A 31 17.74 4.72 3.73
CA SER A 31 16.79 4.42 2.65
C SER A 31 15.36 4.52 3.18
N ARG A 32 14.38 4.66 2.29
CA ARG A 32 12.97 4.60 2.67
C ARG A 32 12.55 3.15 2.78
N VAL A 33 12.64 2.63 4.00
CA VAL A 33 12.26 1.24 4.32
C VAL A 33 10.87 1.20 4.89
N TYR A 34 10.04 0.30 4.37
CA TYR A 34 8.70 0.01 4.87
C TYR A 34 8.62 -1.47 5.24
N ARG A 35 8.17 -1.74 6.45
CA ARG A 35 7.94 -3.08 6.99
C ARG A 35 6.48 -3.27 7.26
N VAL A 36 5.93 -4.40 6.85
CA VAL A 36 4.56 -4.78 7.14
C VAL A 36 4.57 -6.00 8.03
N HIS A 37 3.95 -5.88 9.18
CA HIS A 37 3.83 -6.95 10.16
C HIS A 37 2.39 -7.39 10.26
N ALA A 38 2.17 -8.69 10.41
CA ALA A 38 0.89 -9.25 10.82
C ALA A 38 0.62 -8.96 12.31
N THR A 39 -0.57 -9.26 12.80
CA THR A 39 -0.97 -9.04 14.20
C THR A 39 -0.14 -9.84 15.21
N ASP A 40 0.45 -10.96 14.80
CA ASP A 40 1.37 -11.77 15.60
C ASP A 40 2.81 -11.22 15.64
N GLY A 41 3.06 -10.08 15.00
CA GLY A 41 4.37 -9.44 14.90
C GLY A 41 5.28 -9.98 13.81
N ARG A 42 4.87 -11.03 13.08
CA ARG A 42 5.65 -11.62 11.97
C ARG A 42 5.73 -10.64 10.81
N LEU A 43 6.93 -10.47 10.24
CA LEU A 43 7.13 -9.72 9.00
C LEU A 43 6.45 -10.47 7.84
N VAL A 44 5.56 -9.77 7.14
CA VAL A 44 4.84 -10.33 5.98
C VAL A 44 5.20 -9.63 4.68
N ALA A 45 5.66 -8.37 4.75
CA ALA A 45 6.15 -7.68 3.57
C ALA A 45 7.23 -6.64 3.92
N PHE A 46 8.17 -6.48 3.00
CA PHE A 46 9.27 -5.53 3.07
C PHE A 46 9.39 -4.78 1.75
N VAL A 47 9.55 -3.45 1.83
CA VAL A 47 9.77 -2.60 0.66
C VAL A 47 10.89 -1.63 0.97
N GLU A 48 11.87 -1.53 0.08
CA GLU A 48 12.94 -0.56 0.15
C GLU A 48 12.95 0.35 -1.08
N GLN A 49 12.92 1.66 -0.84
CA GLN A 49 13.03 2.68 -1.87
C GLN A 49 14.29 3.51 -1.63
N PRO A 50 15.34 3.36 -2.46
CA PRO A 50 16.54 4.18 -2.36
C PRO A 50 16.23 5.67 -2.59
N TRP A 51 16.87 6.57 -1.81
CA TRP A 51 16.65 8.02 -1.87
C TRP A 51 16.97 8.64 -3.24
N PHE A 52 17.97 8.11 -3.92
CA PHE A 52 18.55 8.72 -5.12
C PHE A 52 18.09 8.10 -6.44
N ARG A 53 17.16 7.17 -6.43
CA ARG A 53 16.63 6.56 -7.65
C ARG A 53 15.13 6.83 -7.78
N LEU A 54 14.77 7.59 -8.82
CA LEU A 54 13.40 7.62 -9.34
C LEU A 54 13.14 6.24 -9.98
N ARG A 55 12.78 5.26 -9.15
CA ARG A 55 12.38 3.97 -9.69
C ARG A 55 10.96 4.09 -10.21
N THR A 56 10.77 3.61 -11.42
CA THR A 56 9.45 3.38 -12.02
C THR A 56 8.76 2.17 -11.39
N GLU A 57 9.50 1.37 -10.62
CA GLU A 57 9.00 0.13 -10.00
C GLU A 57 9.37 0.06 -8.52
N LEU A 58 8.41 -0.38 -7.70
CA LEU A 58 8.59 -0.76 -6.31
C LEU A 58 8.33 -2.26 -6.21
N VAL A 59 9.24 -2.98 -5.58
CA VAL A 59 9.07 -4.41 -5.33
C VAL A 59 8.78 -4.64 -3.85
N MET A 60 7.72 -5.39 -3.57
CA MET A 60 7.39 -5.88 -2.25
C MET A 60 7.95 -7.29 -2.10
N TYR A 61 8.74 -7.50 -1.06
CA TYR A 61 9.38 -8.78 -0.74
C TYR A 61 8.76 -9.39 0.51
N GLY A 62 8.81 -10.71 0.64
CA GLY A 62 8.40 -11.46 1.85
C GLY A 62 9.45 -11.46 2.95
N ASP A 63 10.66 -10.98 2.66
CA ASP A 63 11.80 -10.98 3.56
C ASP A 63 12.65 -9.71 3.42
N GLU A 64 13.43 -9.37 4.46
CA GLU A 64 14.34 -8.22 4.44
C GLU A 64 15.59 -8.47 3.57
N ALA A 65 15.94 -9.72 3.29
CA ALA A 65 17.05 -10.08 2.40
C ALA A 65 16.71 -9.87 0.92
N GLN A 66 15.43 -9.53 0.62
CA GLN A 66 14.91 -9.24 -0.72
C GLN A 66 15.06 -10.43 -1.69
N LEU A 67 14.99 -11.65 -1.16
CA LEU A 67 15.11 -12.89 -1.92
C LEU A 67 13.77 -13.43 -2.44
N GLN A 68 12.65 -13.02 -1.80
CA GLN A 68 11.30 -13.51 -2.11
C GLN A 68 10.39 -12.37 -2.59
N PRO A 69 10.46 -11.97 -3.87
CA PRO A 69 9.55 -10.94 -4.39
C PRO A 69 8.12 -11.49 -4.45
N ILE A 70 7.17 -10.70 -3.96
CA ILE A 70 5.74 -11.07 -3.86
C ILE A 70 4.92 -10.29 -4.86
N LEU A 71 5.12 -8.96 -4.87
CA LEU A 71 4.33 -8.01 -5.64
C LEU A 71 5.24 -6.95 -6.28
N VAL A 72 4.90 -6.54 -7.49
CA VAL A 72 5.57 -5.41 -8.17
C VAL A 72 4.55 -4.32 -8.43
N LEU A 73 4.87 -3.09 -7.98
CA LEU A 73 4.14 -1.88 -8.29
C LEU A 73 4.88 -1.12 -9.38
N LYS A 74 4.31 -1.05 -10.59
CA LYS A 74 4.88 -0.31 -11.73
C LYS A 74 4.19 1.03 -11.90
N ASN A 75 4.98 2.12 -11.95
CA ASN A 75 4.45 3.45 -12.24
C ASN A 75 4.33 3.63 -13.76
N ARG A 76 3.11 3.84 -14.26
CA ARG A 76 2.86 4.12 -15.69
C ARG A 76 3.14 5.56 -16.08
N ARG A 77 2.87 6.52 -15.20
CA ARG A 77 3.01 7.96 -15.46
C ARG A 77 3.72 8.67 -14.33
N ILE A 78 4.73 9.44 -14.67
CA ILE A 78 5.47 10.31 -13.74
C ILE A 78 5.04 11.76 -14.01
N ALA A 79 3.75 12.04 -13.94
CA ALA A 79 3.27 13.42 -13.90
C ALA A 79 2.85 13.74 -12.46
N ALA A 80 3.23 14.91 -11.96
CA ALA A 80 3.07 15.28 -10.54
C ALA A 80 1.64 15.18 -9.98
N LEU A 81 0.63 15.10 -10.86
CA LEU A 81 -0.79 15.09 -10.51
C LEU A 81 -1.52 13.79 -10.86
N ASN A 82 -0.94 12.92 -11.71
CA ASN A 82 -1.58 11.68 -12.17
C ASN A 82 -0.58 10.53 -12.07
N MET A 83 -0.48 9.93 -10.91
CA MET A 83 0.32 8.71 -10.73
C MET A 83 -0.59 7.48 -10.82
N GLU A 84 -0.21 6.55 -11.66
CA GLU A 84 -0.86 5.25 -11.79
C GLU A 84 0.13 4.17 -11.38
N HIS A 85 -0.31 3.28 -10.52
CA HIS A 85 0.45 2.14 -10.05
C HIS A 85 -0.25 0.86 -10.48
N ASP A 86 0.34 0.15 -11.45
CA ASP A 86 -0.07 -1.22 -11.76
C ASP A 86 0.51 -2.18 -10.72
N LEU A 87 -0.31 -3.09 -10.23
CA LEU A 87 0.07 -4.12 -9.28
C LEU A 87 0.11 -5.48 -9.97
N PHE A 88 1.29 -6.11 -9.94
CA PHE A 88 1.49 -7.45 -10.50
C PHE A 88 1.89 -8.43 -9.41
N ASP A 89 1.21 -9.57 -9.37
CA ASP A 89 1.63 -10.72 -8.58
C ASP A 89 2.84 -11.36 -9.24
N VAL A 90 3.92 -11.55 -8.49
CA VAL A 90 5.17 -12.10 -9.03
C VAL A 90 5.03 -13.60 -9.32
N GLY A 91 4.27 -14.33 -8.49
CA GLY A 91 4.10 -15.76 -8.62
C GLY A 91 3.35 -16.19 -9.88
N SER A 92 2.24 -15.50 -10.18
CA SER A 92 1.40 -15.80 -11.35
C SER A 92 1.71 -14.92 -12.56
N GLY A 93 2.39 -13.78 -12.36
CA GLY A 93 2.57 -12.73 -13.38
C GLY A 93 1.28 -11.97 -13.70
N GLN A 94 0.18 -12.25 -13.02
CA GLN A 94 -1.11 -11.59 -13.26
C GLN A 94 -1.12 -10.18 -12.69
N ARG A 95 -1.80 -9.28 -13.39
CA ARG A 95 -2.12 -7.96 -12.88
C ARG A 95 -3.29 -8.05 -11.91
N LEU A 96 -3.06 -7.70 -10.65
CA LEU A 96 -4.09 -7.69 -9.59
C LEU A 96 -5.02 -6.48 -9.74
N GLY A 97 -4.52 -5.36 -10.23
CA GLY A 97 -5.28 -4.15 -10.42
C GLY A 97 -4.42 -2.90 -10.59
N VAL A 98 -5.07 -1.75 -10.60
CA VAL A 98 -4.43 -0.43 -10.76
C VAL A 98 -4.91 0.52 -9.68
N ILE A 99 -3.99 1.29 -9.10
CA ILE A 99 -4.29 2.38 -8.18
C ILE A 99 -3.92 3.69 -8.86
N ARG A 100 -4.92 4.53 -9.14
CA ARG A 100 -4.78 5.77 -9.90
C ARG A 100 -5.11 6.99 -9.03
N THR A 101 -4.20 7.96 -8.95
CA THR A 101 -4.45 9.23 -8.27
C THR A 101 -5.42 10.09 -9.08
N ARG A 102 -6.47 10.66 -8.46
CA ARG A 102 -7.41 11.58 -9.12
C ARG A 102 -6.85 13.00 -9.20
N GLY A 103 -5.88 13.29 -10.03
CA GLY A 103 -5.41 14.59 -10.48
C GLY A 103 -5.67 15.79 -9.54
N TRP A 104 -6.32 16.84 -10.04
CA TRP A 104 -6.62 18.08 -9.28
C TRP A 104 -7.50 17.90 -8.04
N ARG A 105 -8.40 16.92 -8.02
CA ARG A 105 -9.24 16.62 -6.84
C ARG A 105 -8.41 16.09 -5.69
N SER A 106 -7.28 15.43 -5.98
CA SER A 106 -6.33 14.94 -4.98
C SER A 106 -5.49 16.04 -4.32
N VAL A 107 -5.53 17.29 -4.84
CA VAL A 107 -4.85 18.44 -4.21
C VAL A 107 -5.53 18.84 -2.91
N LEU A 108 -6.85 18.69 -2.83
CA LEU A 108 -7.63 19.03 -1.64
C LEU A 108 -7.80 17.83 -0.71
N ARG A 109 -8.13 16.65 -1.25
CA ARG A 109 -8.36 15.41 -0.53
C ARG A 109 -7.69 14.28 -1.30
N ASN A 110 -6.87 13.45 -0.63
CA ASN A 110 -6.27 12.30 -1.28
C ASN A 110 -7.38 11.31 -1.68
N THR A 111 -7.51 11.11 -2.98
CA THR A 111 -8.49 10.19 -3.56
C THR A 111 -7.78 9.39 -4.64
N TRP A 112 -7.95 8.08 -4.58
CA TRP A 112 -7.43 7.15 -5.58
C TRP A 112 -8.56 6.30 -6.13
N ASP A 113 -8.61 6.16 -7.45
CA ASP A 113 -9.44 5.16 -8.10
C ASP A 113 -8.76 3.81 -8.03
N ILE A 114 -9.55 2.78 -7.76
CA ILE A 114 -9.12 1.38 -7.79
C ILE A 114 -9.78 0.75 -9.02
N LEU A 115 -8.94 0.15 -9.87
CA LEU A 115 -9.38 -0.59 -11.05
C LEU A 115 -8.97 -2.06 -10.86
N ASP A 116 -9.74 -2.96 -11.43
CA ASP A 116 -9.42 -4.39 -11.45
C ASP A 116 -8.26 -4.72 -12.42
N GLY A 117 -7.94 -6.03 -12.55
CA GLY A 117 -6.90 -6.51 -13.45
C GLY A 117 -7.14 -6.18 -14.93
N ASP A 118 -8.39 -5.95 -15.35
CA ASP A 118 -8.81 -5.56 -16.69
C ASP A 118 -8.98 -4.04 -16.88
N GLU A 119 -8.57 -3.24 -15.87
CA GLU A 119 -8.73 -1.78 -15.83
C GLU A 119 -10.17 -1.29 -15.74
N ARG A 120 -11.11 -2.14 -15.32
CA ARG A 120 -12.48 -1.71 -15.05
C ARG A 120 -12.57 -1.06 -13.67
N PRO A 121 -13.38 -0.01 -13.49
CA PRO A 121 -13.61 0.59 -12.20
C PRO A 121 -14.12 -0.43 -11.17
N ALA A 122 -13.35 -0.67 -10.11
CA ALA A 122 -13.71 -1.60 -9.02
C ALA A 122 -14.06 -0.85 -7.73
N GLY A 123 -13.46 0.33 -7.49
CA GLY A 123 -13.71 1.08 -6.28
C GLY A 123 -12.84 2.32 -6.12
N GLN A 124 -12.64 2.72 -4.88
CA GLN A 124 -11.85 3.91 -4.55
C GLN A 124 -11.23 3.80 -3.15
N MET A 125 -10.13 4.50 -2.95
CA MET A 125 -9.56 4.76 -1.63
C MET A 125 -9.67 6.25 -1.34
N LEU A 126 -10.23 6.59 -0.19
CA LEU A 126 -10.58 7.95 0.19
C LEU A 126 -9.92 8.33 1.54
N GLU A 127 -9.42 9.55 1.62
CA GLU A 127 -9.01 10.16 2.90
C GLU A 127 -10.25 10.62 3.67
N ASP A 128 -10.38 10.28 4.97
CA ASP A 128 -11.51 10.63 5.80
C ASP A 128 -11.59 12.12 6.15
N GLY A 129 -12.80 12.58 6.55
CA GLY A 129 -13.28 13.96 6.61
C GLY A 129 -12.50 15.02 7.39
N HIS A 130 -11.38 14.71 8.06
CA HIS A 130 -10.56 15.70 8.77
C HIS A 130 -9.45 16.34 7.91
N TRP A 131 -9.49 16.18 6.59
CA TRP A 131 -8.49 16.67 5.65
C TRP A 131 -8.21 18.18 5.78
N PHE A 132 -9.24 19.01 6.06
CA PHE A 132 -9.12 20.45 6.23
C PHE A 132 -8.35 20.81 7.51
N TRP A 133 -8.69 20.17 8.63
CA TRP A 133 -8.01 20.40 9.91
C TRP A 133 -6.58 19.88 9.91
N ARG A 134 -6.26 18.82 9.14
CA ARG A 134 -4.88 18.33 8.96
C ARG A 134 -3.98 19.34 8.23
N ARG A 135 -4.53 20.27 7.47
CA ARG A 135 -3.78 21.37 6.88
C ARG A 135 -3.40 22.46 7.91
N LEU A 136 -4.24 22.64 8.90
CA LEU A 136 -4.04 23.64 9.96
C LEU A 136 -3.26 23.06 11.15
N VAL A 137 -3.47 21.78 11.45
CA VAL A 137 -2.85 21.09 12.58
C VAL A 137 -2.00 19.93 12.05
N ARG A 138 -0.69 20.15 12.01
CA ARG A 138 0.32 19.26 11.41
C ARG A 138 0.38 17.85 12.05
N PHE A 139 -0.23 17.65 13.22
CA PHE A 139 -0.17 16.42 14.01
C PHE A 139 -1.43 15.55 13.96
N LEU A 140 -2.43 15.91 13.15
CA LEU A 140 -3.64 15.08 13.04
C LEU A 140 -3.35 13.81 12.24
N PRO A 141 -3.65 12.62 12.82
CA PRO A 141 -3.37 11.34 12.17
C PRO A 141 -4.23 11.16 10.91
N GLY A 142 -3.60 10.64 9.84
CA GLY A 142 -4.29 10.28 8.61
C GLY A 142 -5.20 9.08 8.78
N ARG A 143 -6.38 9.15 8.18
CA ARG A 143 -7.30 8.02 8.07
C ARG A 143 -7.75 7.90 6.64
N HIS A 144 -7.82 6.66 6.15
CA HIS A 144 -8.33 6.35 4.83
C HIS A 144 -9.21 5.11 4.93
N HIS A 145 -10.17 4.99 4.03
CA HIS A 145 -10.92 3.76 3.84
C HIS A 145 -10.89 3.36 2.36
N ILE A 146 -11.07 2.07 2.13
CA ILE A 146 -11.13 1.47 0.80
C ILE A 146 -12.55 0.97 0.59
N GLU A 147 -13.16 1.39 -0.52
CA GLU A 147 -14.46 0.94 -0.97
C GLU A 147 -14.33 0.14 -2.27
N LEU A 148 -14.92 -1.04 -2.34
CA LEU A 148 -15.10 -1.84 -3.55
C LEU A 148 -16.58 -2.08 -3.77
N GLY A 149 -17.07 -1.87 -4.99
CA GLY A 149 -18.50 -2.03 -5.28
C GLY A 149 -19.43 -1.18 -4.41
N GLY A 150 -18.96 -0.04 -3.88
CA GLY A 150 -19.72 0.84 -2.97
C GLY A 150 -19.79 0.35 -1.53
N ARG A 151 -19.03 -0.67 -1.14
CA ARG A 151 -18.93 -1.16 0.24
C ARG A 151 -17.53 -0.92 0.78
N GLU A 152 -17.44 -0.51 2.04
CA GLU A 152 -16.17 -0.39 2.75
C GLU A 152 -15.60 -1.78 3.02
N VAL A 153 -14.38 -2.04 2.52
CA VAL A 153 -13.70 -3.34 2.63
C VAL A 153 -12.43 -3.28 3.47
N ALA A 154 -11.86 -2.09 3.69
CA ALA A 154 -10.69 -1.93 4.53
C ALA A 154 -10.57 -0.50 5.08
N ARG A 155 -9.87 -0.36 6.21
CA ARG A 155 -9.53 0.89 6.89
C ARG A 155 -8.04 1.00 7.07
N ILE A 156 -7.52 2.22 6.93
CA ILE A 156 -6.13 2.56 7.14
C ILE A 156 -6.06 3.74 8.10
N ALA A 157 -5.40 3.57 9.23
CA ALA A 157 -5.28 4.61 10.25
C ALA A 157 -3.82 4.83 10.64
N GLN A 158 -3.36 6.08 10.57
CA GLN A 158 -2.06 6.46 11.09
C GLN A 158 -2.08 6.45 12.61
N ARG A 159 -1.05 5.84 13.24
CA ARG A 159 -0.79 5.90 14.67
C ARG A 159 0.38 6.84 14.96
N PHE A 160 0.27 7.63 16.01
CA PHE A 160 1.34 8.53 16.39
C PHE A 160 2.45 7.78 17.13
N HIS A 161 3.69 7.91 16.64
CA HIS A 161 4.91 7.47 17.29
C HIS A 161 6.02 8.50 17.10
N LEU A 162 6.87 8.71 18.12
CA LEU A 162 7.94 9.73 18.09
C LEU A 162 9.05 9.41 17.10
N PHE A 163 9.38 8.12 16.90
CA PHE A 163 10.57 7.70 16.13
C PHE A 163 10.26 6.92 14.87
N ARG A 164 8.97 6.66 14.60
CA ARG A 164 8.52 5.92 13.41
C ARG A 164 7.15 6.40 12.96
N ARG A 165 6.89 6.24 11.68
CA ARG A 165 5.53 6.33 11.14
C ARG A 165 4.92 4.95 11.15
N GLU A 166 3.74 4.85 11.71
CA GLU A 166 3.00 3.61 11.82
C GLU A 166 1.59 3.79 11.26
N PHE A 167 1.17 2.85 10.41
CA PHE A 167 -0.17 2.79 9.87
C PHE A 167 -0.73 1.41 10.17
N GLN A 168 -1.94 1.38 10.69
CA GLN A 168 -2.70 0.16 10.87
C GLN A 168 -3.63 -0.01 9.67
N LEU A 169 -3.57 -1.15 9.02
CA LEU A 169 -4.52 -1.62 8.02
C LEU A 169 -5.42 -2.66 8.67
N GLU A 170 -6.73 -2.48 8.53
CA GLU A 170 -7.76 -3.42 8.93
C GLU A 170 -8.56 -3.83 7.70
N ILE A 171 -8.65 -5.13 7.41
CA ILE A 171 -9.47 -5.71 6.36
C ILE A 171 -10.79 -6.12 7.02
N LEU A 172 -11.91 -5.61 6.49
CA LEU A 172 -13.22 -5.86 7.06
C LEU A 172 -13.77 -7.22 6.63
N PRO A 173 -14.50 -7.93 7.50
CA PRO A 173 -15.13 -9.21 7.18
C PRO A 173 -16.39 -8.96 6.35
N VAL A 174 -16.22 -8.94 5.03
CA VAL A 174 -17.30 -8.79 4.05
C VAL A 174 -17.35 -10.02 3.15
N ASP A 175 -18.46 -10.24 2.44
CA ASP A 175 -18.66 -11.42 1.58
C ASP A 175 -17.63 -11.51 0.44
N ASP A 176 -17.19 -10.37 -0.10
CA ASP A 176 -16.15 -10.26 -1.12
C ASP A 176 -15.01 -9.37 -0.59
N PRO A 177 -14.08 -9.93 0.20
CA PRO A 177 -13.01 -9.17 0.82
C PRO A 177 -11.97 -8.77 -0.22
N ILE A 178 -11.36 -7.59 0.02
CA ILE A 178 -10.20 -7.15 -0.77
C ILE A 178 -9.04 -8.15 -0.59
N GLU A 179 -8.33 -8.43 -1.68
CA GLU A 179 -7.12 -9.25 -1.63
C GLU A 179 -6.08 -8.58 -0.71
N PRO A 180 -5.55 -9.28 0.31
CA PRO A 180 -4.73 -8.65 1.36
C PRO A 180 -3.47 -7.97 0.85
N ARG A 181 -2.77 -8.54 -0.16
CA ARG A 181 -1.56 -7.92 -0.74
C ARG A 181 -1.89 -6.63 -1.49
N PHE A 182 -3.08 -6.58 -2.13
CA PHE A 182 -3.60 -5.38 -2.77
C PHE A 182 -3.93 -4.31 -1.72
N ALA A 183 -4.58 -4.67 -0.62
CA ALA A 183 -4.87 -3.78 0.50
C ALA A 183 -3.60 -3.20 1.14
N ILE A 184 -2.56 -4.04 1.32
CA ILE A 184 -1.24 -3.62 1.79
C ILE A 184 -0.59 -2.62 0.83
N ALA A 185 -0.68 -2.85 -0.49
CA ALA A 185 -0.18 -1.91 -1.49
C ALA A 185 -0.92 -0.56 -1.45
N CYS A 186 -2.24 -0.55 -1.26
CA CYS A 186 -3.02 0.67 -1.03
C CYS A 186 -2.54 1.42 0.21
N ALA A 187 -2.33 0.72 1.33
CA ALA A 187 -1.84 1.31 2.57
C ALA A 187 -0.42 1.88 2.43
N LEU A 188 0.47 1.22 1.69
CA LEU A 188 1.81 1.74 1.36
C LEU A 188 1.72 3.02 0.53
N ILE A 189 0.87 3.07 -0.49
CA ILE A 189 0.67 4.27 -1.32
C ILE A 189 0.11 5.43 -0.48
N ALA A 190 -0.87 5.18 0.40
CA ALA A 190 -1.41 6.17 1.32
C ALA A 190 -0.30 6.72 2.24
N MET A 191 0.50 5.85 2.86
CA MET A 191 1.63 6.22 3.70
C MET A 191 2.67 7.06 2.96
N MET A 192 3.02 6.68 1.72
CA MET A 192 3.95 7.44 0.87
C MET A 192 3.40 8.82 0.50
N ALA A 193 2.09 8.93 0.26
CA ALA A 193 1.45 10.21 -0.07
C ALA A 193 1.44 11.16 1.13
N ASP A 194 1.14 10.68 2.33
CA ASP A 194 1.17 11.47 3.56
C ASP A 194 2.58 12.00 3.85
N LEU A 195 3.61 11.18 3.68
CA LEU A 195 5.00 11.59 3.85
C LEU A 195 5.47 12.66 2.85
N ARG A 196 4.97 12.65 1.61
CA ARG A 196 5.26 13.70 0.62
C ARG A 196 4.64 15.03 1.00
N ARG A 197 3.50 15.03 1.68
CA ARG A 197 2.85 16.25 2.19
C ARG A 197 3.61 16.88 3.35
N GLU A 198 4.11 16.08 4.26
CA GLU A 198 4.85 16.55 5.45
C GLU A 198 6.19 17.19 5.07
N ASN A 199 6.77 16.82 3.93
CA ASN A 199 8.06 17.32 3.44
C ASN A 199 7.93 18.56 2.51
N ARG A 200 6.71 19.06 2.29
CA ARG A 200 6.42 20.31 1.56
C ARG A 200 6.07 21.44 2.52
#